data_527c94a001e484ba0328e079a810c742
#
_entry.id   527c94a001e484ba0328e079a810c742
#
_cell.length_a   1.000
_cell.length_b   1.000
_cell.length_c   1.000
_cell.angle_alpha   90.00
_cell.angle_beta   90.00
_cell.angle_gamma   90.00
#
_symmetry.space_group_name_H-M   'P 1'
#
loop_
_entity.id
_entity.type
_entity.pdbx_description
1 polymer ?
#
loop_
_entity_poly.entity_id
_entity_poly.type
_entity_poly.pdbx_seq_one_letter_code
_entity_poly.pdbx_strand_id
1 'polypeptide(L)'
;MDTQHILIEKTQPGQPHKGKVFAAVHAHLDDMPYLAGGLCAKLIDEGYTGYLIRTSNDEKRGGGTAAQNILRNEQEHSKVAAAIGFKDVYDLYYQNHEMDAISTLDLRGRLIFLFRYLKVDTVVSFNAWGHGEENPDHWATGRAVEEACWMSEVETDFPEHIEAGFPARAIQDRYCFYARQDQPYNRVVDIGPHIEKKIAAIVECRAQGGGNFGSELRARLAKQGKRLPLLGNDDRSADRAYVREFLLDNYREYGKPYQLEFAERFYYLDRRSPRRSRVDEYVEKNAVAL
;
A
#
# COMPACT_ATOMS: atom_id res chain seq x y z
N MET A 1 13.88 14.07 -21.51
CA MET A 1 13.13 13.15 -20.61
C MET A 1 12.21 12.35 -21.49
N ASP A 2 12.46 11.05 -21.61
CA ASP A 2 11.57 10.15 -22.34
C ASP A 2 10.19 10.23 -21.67
N THR A 3 9.17 10.58 -22.46
CA THR A 3 7.78 10.55 -22.01
C THR A 3 7.42 9.07 -21.77
N GLN A 4 7.70 8.57 -20.57
CA GLN A 4 7.18 7.27 -20.15
C GLN A 4 5.68 7.29 -20.40
N HIS A 5 5.17 6.35 -21.18
CA HIS A 5 3.75 6.21 -21.43
C HIS A 5 3.06 5.93 -20.10
N ILE A 6 2.37 6.95 -19.56
CA ILE A 6 1.56 6.82 -18.35
C ILE A 6 0.32 6.02 -18.73
N LEU A 7 0.12 4.89 -18.06
CA LEU A 7 -1.07 4.08 -18.23
C LEU A 7 -2.12 4.47 -17.20
N ILE A 8 -3.35 4.68 -17.68
CA ILE A 8 -4.52 4.91 -16.82
C ILE A 8 -5.17 3.56 -16.55
N GLU A 9 -5.25 3.19 -15.29
CA GLU A 9 -5.87 1.95 -14.83
C GLU A 9 -7.24 2.23 -14.21
N LYS A 10 -8.28 1.61 -14.79
CA LYS A 10 -9.65 1.70 -14.31
C LYS A 10 -10.12 0.36 -13.76
N THR A 11 -11.15 0.39 -12.94
CA THR A 11 -11.79 -0.82 -12.41
C THR A 11 -12.32 -1.68 -13.54
N GLN A 12 -11.98 -2.96 -13.51
CA GLN A 12 -12.47 -3.95 -14.46
C GLN A 12 -13.74 -4.62 -13.91
N PRO A 13 -14.76 -4.87 -14.74
CA PRO A 13 -15.99 -5.52 -14.30
C PRO A 13 -15.76 -6.99 -13.96
N GLY A 14 -16.57 -7.51 -13.05
CA GLY A 14 -16.46 -8.89 -12.57
C GLY A 14 -15.29 -9.09 -11.61
N GLN A 15 -14.73 -10.28 -11.59
CA GLN A 15 -13.60 -10.67 -10.75
C GLN A 15 -12.43 -11.22 -11.58
N PRO A 16 -11.80 -10.39 -12.45
CA PRO A 16 -10.77 -10.84 -13.39
C PRO A 16 -9.53 -11.41 -12.71
N HIS A 17 -9.34 -11.10 -11.42
CA HIS A 17 -8.20 -11.53 -10.61
C HIS A 17 -8.56 -12.57 -9.55
N LYS A 18 -9.71 -13.22 -9.67
CA LYS A 18 -10.14 -14.27 -8.72
C LYS A 18 -9.07 -15.34 -8.54
N GLY A 19 -8.73 -15.60 -7.29
CA GLY A 19 -7.70 -16.59 -6.91
C GLY A 19 -6.28 -16.03 -6.83
N LYS A 20 -6.04 -14.78 -7.23
CA LYS A 20 -4.76 -14.10 -7.01
C LYS A 20 -4.69 -13.47 -5.61
N VAL A 21 -3.47 -13.27 -5.16
CA VAL A 21 -3.17 -12.72 -3.84
C VAL A 21 -2.31 -11.47 -3.97
N PHE A 22 -2.62 -10.41 -3.23
CA PHE A 22 -1.70 -9.31 -3.07
C PHE A 22 -1.37 -9.05 -1.60
N ALA A 23 -0.16 -8.53 -1.36
CA ALA A 23 0.27 -8.01 -0.08
C ALA A 23 0.51 -6.49 -0.19
N ALA A 24 -0.13 -5.70 0.67
CA ALA A 24 0.21 -4.31 0.87
C ALA A 24 1.14 -4.20 2.08
N VAL A 25 2.38 -3.78 1.85
CA VAL A 25 3.42 -3.68 2.89
C VAL A 25 3.72 -2.22 3.14
N HIS A 26 3.58 -1.79 4.38
CA HIS A 26 3.76 -0.39 4.79
C HIS A 26 4.47 -0.28 6.14
N ALA A 27 5.01 0.90 6.45
CA ALA A 27 5.76 1.12 7.67
C ALA A 27 4.84 1.49 8.84
N HIS A 28 3.92 2.44 8.63
CA HIS A 28 3.07 3.01 9.67
C HIS A 28 1.59 2.85 9.33
N LEU A 29 0.73 2.98 10.34
CA LEU A 29 -0.71 2.78 10.25
C LEU A 29 -1.38 3.53 9.09
N ASP A 30 -0.99 4.78 8.87
CA ASP A 30 -1.63 5.68 7.91
C ASP A 30 -1.07 5.60 6.48
N ASP A 31 0.09 4.98 6.25
CA ASP A 31 0.73 4.95 4.92
C ASP A 31 -0.17 4.32 3.85
N MET A 32 -0.62 3.09 4.05
CA MET A 32 -1.42 2.38 3.04
C MET A 32 -2.76 3.06 2.79
N PRO A 33 -3.56 3.48 3.81
CA PRO A 33 -4.81 4.18 3.57
C PRO A 33 -4.65 5.44 2.72
N TYR A 34 -3.60 6.22 2.97
CA TYR A 34 -3.32 7.41 2.18
C TYR A 34 -2.73 7.07 0.81
N LEU A 35 -1.68 6.27 0.75
CA LEU A 35 -0.89 6.12 -0.48
C LEU A 35 -1.52 5.15 -1.50
N ALA A 36 -2.31 4.17 -1.04
CA ALA A 36 -2.85 3.11 -1.90
C ALA A 36 -4.22 2.57 -1.48
N GLY A 37 -4.95 3.25 -0.59
CA GLY A 37 -6.24 2.77 -0.10
C GLY A 37 -7.27 2.53 -1.19
N GLY A 38 -7.29 3.38 -2.22
CA GLY A 38 -8.15 3.24 -3.39
C GLY A 38 -7.75 2.07 -4.28
N LEU A 39 -6.44 1.92 -4.56
CA LEU A 39 -5.90 0.77 -5.32
C LEU A 39 -6.21 -0.54 -4.60
N CYS A 40 -5.94 -0.65 -3.30
CA CYS A 40 -6.18 -1.87 -2.54
C CYS A 40 -7.66 -2.26 -2.56
N ALA A 41 -8.57 -1.30 -2.39
CA ALA A 41 -10.01 -1.53 -2.49
C ALA A 41 -10.41 -2.01 -3.89
N LYS A 42 -9.85 -1.41 -4.94
CA LYS A 42 -10.04 -1.82 -6.33
C LYS A 42 -9.60 -3.26 -6.57
N LEU A 43 -8.38 -3.62 -6.15
CA LEU A 43 -7.84 -4.97 -6.33
C LEU A 43 -8.72 -6.03 -5.65
N ILE A 44 -9.23 -5.74 -4.43
CA ILE A 44 -10.15 -6.63 -3.72
C ILE A 44 -11.47 -6.78 -4.48
N ASP A 45 -12.04 -5.68 -4.96
CA ASP A 45 -13.30 -5.73 -5.72
C ASP A 45 -13.13 -6.49 -7.05
N GLU A 46 -11.94 -6.49 -7.63
CA GLU A 46 -11.56 -7.27 -8.82
C GLU A 46 -11.21 -8.74 -8.51
N GLY A 47 -11.35 -9.18 -7.26
CA GLY A 47 -11.25 -10.58 -6.87
C GLY A 47 -9.92 -11.03 -6.28
N TYR A 48 -8.98 -10.13 -6.03
CA TYR A 48 -7.79 -10.45 -5.25
C TYR A 48 -8.13 -10.76 -3.78
N THR A 49 -7.41 -11.69 -3.19
CA THR A 49 -7.31 -11.78 -1.74
C THR A 49 -6.18 -10.86 -1.28
N GLY A 50 -6.49 -9.86 -0.46
CA GLY A 50 -5.53 -8.90 0.06
C GLY A 50 -5.07 -9.23 1.47
N TYR A 51 -3.78 -9.06 1.75
CA TYR A 51 -3.19 -9.09 3.08
C TYR A 51 -2.47 -7.78 3.37
N LEU A 52 -2.61 -7.28 4.60
CA LEU A 52 -1.99 -6.03 5.01
C LEU A 52 -0.84 -6.34 5.98
N ILE A 53 0.37 -5.85 5.67
CA ILE A 53 1.58 -6.13 6.44
C ILE A 53 2.19 -4.80 6.89
N ARG A 54 2.23 -4.57 8.20
CA ARG A 54 2.88 -3.39 8.79
C ARG A 54 4.24 -3.79 9.38
N THR A 55 5.27 -3.02 9.05
CA THR A 55 6.62 -3.33 9.51
C THR A 55 6.94 -2.73 10.89
N SER A 56 6.57 -1.48 11.17
CA SER A 56 6.80 -0.87 12.49
C SER A 56 5.65 -1.14 13.48
N ASN A 57 5.91 -0.88 14.76
CA ASN A 57 4.92 -1.01 15.83
C ASN A 57 4.21 0.31 16.19
N ASP A 58 4.59 1.42 15.55
CA ASP A 58 4.03 2.76 15.77
C ASP A 58 4.06 3.26 17.22
N GLU A 59 5.00 2.80 18.04
CA GLU A 59 5.07 3.12 19.48
C GLU A 59 5.22 4.61 19.78
N LYS A 60 5.79 5.38 18.84
CA LYS A 60 6.01 6.82 18.98
C LYS A 60 4.82 7.68 18.52
N ARG A 61 3.69 7.06 18.11
CA ARG A 61 2.50 7.74 17.59
C ARG A 61 1.24 7.39 18.40
N GLY A 62 0.49 8.41 18.88
CA GLY A 62 -0.79 8.22 19.58
C GLY A 62 -0.95 8.97 20.89
N GLY A 63 0.06 9.70 21.36
CA GLY A 63 -0.03 10.57 22.55
C GLY A 63 -0.08 9.86 23.90
N GLY A 64 0.14 8.53 23.94
CA GLY A 64 0.21 7.71 25.15
C GLY A 64 1.63 7.21 25.46
N THR A 65 1.75 6.27 26.41
CA THR A 65 2.97 5.48 26.59
C THR A 65 3.22 4.60 25.35
N ALA A 66 4.45 4.12 25.15
CA ALA A 66 4.77 3.22 24.05
C ALA A 66 3.81 2.02 23.98
N ALA A 67 3.57 1.35 25.10
CA ALA A 67 2.63 0.21 25.14
C ALA A 67 1.19 0.58 24.77
N GLN A 68 0.71 1.74 25.23
CA GLN A 68 -0.63 2.23 24.88
C GLN A 68 -0.73 2.59 23.39
N ASN A 69 0.34 3.18 22.83
CA ASN A 69 0.40 3.52 21.42
C ASN A 69 0.42 2.26 20.55
N ILE A 70 1.26 1.27 20.87
CA ILE A 70 1.28 -0.02 20.15
C ILE A 70 -0.11 -0.63 20.10
N LEU A 71 -0.74 -0.82 21.27
CA LEU A 71 -2.06 -1.46 21.36
C LEU A 71 -3.13 -0.69 20.57
N ARG A 72 -3.11 0.64 20.63
CA ARG A 72 -4.04 1.49 19.88
C ARG A 72 -3.83 1.33 18.38
N ASN A 73 -2.59 1.43 17.91
CA ASN A 73 -2.25 1.31 16.49
C ASN A 73 -2.58 -0.09 15.94
N GLU A 74 -2.43 -1.17 16.72
CA GLU A 74 -2.88 -2.52 16.33
C GLU A 74 -4.39 -2.58 16.13
N GLN A 75 -5.16 -2.03 17.08
CA GLN A 75 -6.63 -2.00 16.99
C GLN A 75 -7.11 -1.19 15.79
N GLU A 76 -6.45 -0.06 15.53
CA GLU A 76 -6.77 0.78 14.38
C GLU A 76 -6.35 0.11 13.07
N HIS A 77 -5.20 -0.58 13.02
CA HIS A 77 -4.72 -1.32 11.87
C HIS A 77 -5.71 -2.42 11.42
N SER A 78 -6.27 -3.16 12.39
CA SER A 78 -7.32 -4.14 12.12
C SER A 78 -8.59 -3.50 11.54
N LYS A 79 -8.98 -2.30 12.03
CA LYS A 79 -10.14 -1.57 11.50
C LYS A 79 -9.88 -1.01 10.11
N VAL A 80 -8.68 -0.50 9.85
CA VAL A 80 -8.23 -0.06 8.51
C VAL A 80 -8.34 -1.22 7.52
N ALA A 81 -7.81 -2.39 7.89
CA ALA A 81 -7.89 -3.59 7.06
C ALA A 81 -9.34 -3.98 6.74
N ALA A 82 -10.21 -3.98 7.77
CA ALA A 82 -11.64 -4.29 7.60
C ALA A 82 -12.36 -3.28 6.71
N ALA A 83 -12.04 -1.97 6.81
CA ALA A 83 -12.66 -0.91 6.01
C ALA A 83 -12.36 -1.06 4.51
N ILE A 84 -11.17 -1.52 4.15
CA ILE A 84 -10.78 -1.80 2.76
C ILE A 84 -11.30 -3.16 2.29
N GLY A 85 -11.33 -4.16 3.18
CA GLY A 85 -11.73 -5.54 2.88
C GLY A 85 -10.57 -6.53 2.81
N PHE A 86 -9.43 -6.24 3.45
CA PHE A 86 -8.34 -7.20 3.59
C PHE A 86 -8.78 -8.44 4.36
N LYS A 87 -8.21 -9.58 4.00
CA LYS A 87 -8.50 -10.86 4.64
C LYS A 87 -7.89 -10.95 6.03
N ASP A 88 -6.68 -10.45 6.20
CA ASP A 88 -5.94 -10.52 7.46
C ASP A 88 -4.84 -9.45 7.52
N VAL A 89 -4.29 -9.24 8.73
CA VAL A 89 -3.20 -8.30 9.02
C VAL A 89 -2.02 -9.01 9.66
N TYR A 90 -0.81 -8.53 9.38
CA TYR A 90 0.43 -9.01 9.96
C TYR A 90 1.27 -7.82 10.44
N ASP A 91 1.58 -7.78 11.73
CA ASP A 91 2.45 -6.76 12.33
C ASP A 91 3.83 -7.37 12.61
N LEU A 92 4.90 -6.76 12.11
CA LEU A 92 6.26 -7.25 12.29
C LEU A 92 6.97 -6.65 13.50
N TYR A 93 6.39 -5.62 14.12
CA TYR A 93 6.78 -5.03 15.41
C TYR A 93 8.19 -4.44 15.49
N TYR A 94 8.78 -3.98 14.38
CA TYR A 94 10.02 -3.22 14.46
C TYR A 94 9.78 -1.86 15.12
N GLN A 95 10.79 -1.34 15.81
CA GLN A 95 10.69 -0.05 16.49
C GLN A 95 10.51 1.09 15.49
N ASN A 96 9.54 1.93 15.77
CA ASN A 96 9.20 3.09 14.93
C ASN A 96 10.35 4.11 14.93
N HIS A 97 10.76 4.61 13.77
CA HIS A 97 11.89 5.49 13.50
C HIS A 97 13.29 4.91 13.85
N GLU A 98 13.41 3.59 13.87
CA GLU A 98 14.67 2.88 14.13
C GLU A 98 14.91 1.75 13.12
N MET A 99 14.12 1.71 12.05
CA MET A 99 14.23 0.62 11.08
C MET A 99 15.49 0.69 10.21
N ASP A 100 16.18 1.82 10.16
CA ASP A 100 17.48 1.96 9.52
C ASP A 100 18.62 1.28 10.31
N ALA A 101 18.40 1.00 11.61
CA ALA A 101 19.34 0.31 12.48
C ALA A 101 19.11 -1.22 12.58
N ILE A 102 18.03 -1.75 11.99
CA ILE A 102 17.74 -3.19 12.02
C ILE A 102 18.53 -3.96 10.96
N SER A 103 18.62 -5.28 11.15
CA SER A 103 19.16 -6.17 10.12
C SER A 103 18.22 -6.21 8.91
N THR A 104 18.67 -5.69 7.76
CA THR A 104 17.95 -5.82 6.49
C THR A 104 17.68 -7.29 6.14
N LEU A 105 18.58 -8.19 6.50
CA LEU A 105 18.43 -9.63 6.30
C LEU A 105 17.26 -10.19 7.12
N ASP A 106 17.07 -9.76 8.37
CA ASP A 106 15.93 -10.23 9.19
C ASP A 106 14.60 -9.76 8.61
N LEU A 107 14.47 -8.47 8.30
CA LEU A 107 13.23 -7.92 7.74
C LEU A 107 12.86 -8.58 6.40
N ARG A 108 13.81 -8.67 5.45
CA ARG A 108 13.51 -9.31 4.16
C ARG A 108 13.22 -10.80 4.30
N GLY A 109 13.90 -11.51 5.21
CA GLY A 109 13.64 -12.93 5.47
C GLY A 109 12.21 -13.18 5.94
N ARG A 110 11.69 -12.35 6.86
CA ARG A 110 10.28 -12.40 7.28
C ARG A 110 9.32 -12.10 6.13
N LEU A 111 9.66 -11.13 5.27
CA LEU A 111 8.84 -10.81 4.09
C LEU A 111 8.86 -11.95 3.06
N ILE A 112 10.03 -12.57 2.79
CA ILE A 112 10.13 -13.75 1.90
C ILE A 112 9.25 -14.88 2.43
N PHE A 113 9.32 -15.16 3.75
CA PHE A 113 8.44 -16.15 4.38
C PHE A 113 6.96 -15.84 4.13
N LEU A 114 6.53 -14.61 4.44
CA LEU A 114 5.13 -14.20 4.24
C LEU A 114 4.70 -14.28 2.78
N PHE A 115 5.54 -13.86 1.83
CA PHE A 115 5.21 -13.90 0.40
C PHE A 115 5.02 -15.35 -0.09
N ARG A 116 5.84 -16.29 0.37
CA ARG A 116 5.71 -17.72 0.06
C ARG A 116 4.49 -18.33 0.76
N TYR A 117 4.35 -18.10 2.06
CA TYR A 117 3.26 -18.63 2.88
C TYR A 117 1.88 -18.19 2.37
N LEU A 118 1.73 -16.91 2.08
CA LEU A 118 0.49 -16.30 1.59
C LEU A 118 0.28 -16.50 0.08
N LYS A 119 1.28 -17.01 -0.65
CA LYS A 119 1.27 -17.19 -2.11
C LYS A 119 1.04 -15.88 -2.87
N VAL A 120 1.76 -14.84 -2.50
CA VAL A 120 1.60 -13.49 -3.04
C VAL A 120 1.95 -13.43 -4.54
N ASP A 121 1.10 -12.82 -5.33
CA ASP A 121 1.30 -12.54 -6.76
C ASP A 121 1.71 -11.09 -7.01
N THR A 122 1.14 -10.16 -6.24
CA THR A 122 1.28 -8.71 -6.42
C THR A 122 1.66 -8.06 -5.10
N VAL A 123 2.57 -7.11 -5.13
CA VAL A 123 3.00 -6.35 -3.94
C VAL A 123 2.72 -4.86 -4.15
N VAL A 124 2.20 -4.22 -3.11
CA VAL A 124 1.95 -2.78 -3.04
C VAL A 124 2.78 -2.23 -1.87
N SER A 125 3.74 -1.34 -2.10
CA SER A 125 4.65 -0.85 -1.05
C SER A 125 5.38 0.42 -1.45
N PHE A 126 6.30 0.88 -0.59
CA PHE A 126 7.18 2.00 -0.89
C PHE A 126 8.11 1.71 -2.08
N ASN A 127 8.46 2.78 -2.78
CA ASN A 127 9.51 2.72 -3.79
C ASN A 127 10.89 2.70 -3.10
N ALA A 128 11.64 1.62 -3.26
CA ALA A 128 12.99 1.47 -2.70
C ALA A 128 13.97 2.58 -3.15
N TRP A 129 13.69 3.20 -4.29
CA TRP A 129 14.48 4.26 -4.91
C TRP A 129 13.70 5.59 -4.98
N GLY A 130 12.72 5.75 -4.08
CA GLY A 130 11.86 6.93 -4.01
C GLY A 130 12.66 8.18 -3.71
N HIS A 131 12.79 9.08 -4.68
CA HIS A 131 13.44 10.38 -4.49
C HIS A 131 12.71 11.19 -3.40
N GLY A 132 13.46 11.89 -2.55
CA GLY A 132 12.91 12.75 -1.51
C GLY A 132 12.27 12.02 -0.32
N GLU A 133 12.41 10.71 -0.20
CA GLU A 133 11.93 9.99 0.97
C GLU A 133 12.88 10.19 2.16
N GLU A 134 12.39 10.90 3.17
CA GLU A 134 13.17 11.27 4.35
C GLU A 134 12.97 10.31 5.54
N ASN A 135 11.86 9.55 5.54
CA ASN A 135 11.54 8.67 6.64
C ASN A 135 12.34 7.35 6.53
N PRO A 136 13.21 7.04 7.52
CA PRO A 136 14.04 5.83 7.49
C PRO A 136 13.21 4.54 7.46
N ASP A 137 12.05 4.52 8.12
CA ASP A 137 11.18 3.34 8.14
C ASP A 137 10.58 3.06 6.75
N HIS A 138 10.26 4.12 5.97
CA HIS A 138 9.72 3.98 4.63
C HIS A 138 10.73 3.38 3.66
N TRP A 139 11.96 3.94 3.60
CA TRP A 139 12.94 3.42 2.67
C TRP A 139 13.51 2.06 3.12
N ALA A 140 13.64 1.80 4.45
CA ALA A 140 14.03 0.48 4.94
C ALA A 140 12.99 -0.59 4.57
N THR A 141 11.69 -0.27 4.75
CA THR A 141 10.59 -1.13 4.30
C THR A 141 10.62 -1.35 2.79
N GLY A 142 10.71 -0.27 2.00
CA GLY A 142 10.72 -0.34 0.54
C GLY A 142 11.88 -1.20 0.00
N ARG A 143 13.08 -1.05 0.55
CA ARG A 143 14.24 -1.85 0.16
C ARG A 143 14.10 -3.31 0.52
N ALA A 144 13.67 -3.62 1.73
CA ALA A 144 13.45 -5.00 2.15
C ALA A 144 12.38 -5.69 1.30
N VAL A 145 11.31 -4.96 0.94
CA VAL A 145 10.25 -5.45 0.03
C VAL A 145 10.80 -5.72 -1.37
N GLU A 146 11.59 -4.80 -1.95
CA GLU A 146 12.18 -5.00 -3.28
C GLU A 146 13.06 -6.24 -3.33
N GLU A 147 13.94 -6.39 -2.33
CA GLU A 147 14.82 -7.55 -2.18
C GLU A 147 14.00 -8.83 -2.01
N ALA A 148 12.96 -8.82 -1.14
CA ALA A 148 12.09 -9.96 -0.91
C ALA A 148 11.30 -10.37 -2.16
N CYS A 149 10.83 -9.41 -2.96
CA CYS A 149 10.15 -9.69 -4.23
C CYS A 149 11.04 -10.46 -5.22
N TRP A 150 12.33 -10.16 -5.25
CA TRP A 150 13.27 -10.87 -6.11
C TRP A 150 13.67 -12.22 -5.53
N MET A 151 13.99 -12.27 -4.23
CA MET A 151 14.51 -13.49 -3.59
C MET A 151 13.44 -14.55 -3.33
N SER A 152 12.16 -14.19 -3.21
CA SER A 152 11.10 -15.14 -2.89
C SER A 152 10.92 -16.26 -3.94
N GLU A 153 11.40 -16.06 -5.18
CA GLU A 153 11.39 -17.07 -6.23
C GLU A 153 12.65 -17.97 -6.27
N VAL A 154 13.71 -17.59 -5.53
CA VAL A 154 14.98 -18.30 -5.53
C VAL A 154 14.93 -19.41 -4.50
N GLU A 155 14.91 -20.67 -4.94
CA GLU A 155 14.75 -21.86 -4.07
C GLU A 155 15.92 -22.02 -3.07
N THR A 156 17.10 -21.55 -3.44
CA THR A 156 18.29 -21.63 -2.58
C THR A 156 18.32 -20.57 -1.48
N ASP A 157 17.48 -19.53 -1.59
CA ASP A 157 17.32 -18.55 -0.53
C ASP A 157 16.28 -19.03 0.49
N PHE A 158 16.69 -19.16 1.74
CA PHE A 158 15.85 -19.70 2.82
C PHE A 158 15.26 -21.07 2.45
N PRO A 159 16.11 -22.10 2.20
CA PRO A 159 15.66 -23.44 1.79
C PRO A 159 14.77 -24.10 2.84
N GLU A 160 14.88 -23.73 4.12
CA GLU A 160 14.01 -24.16 5.20
C GLU A 160 12.53 -23.84 4.96
N HIS A 161 12.21 -22.79 4.22
CA HIS A 161 10.83 -22.49 3.83
C HIS A 161 10.30 -23.54 2.86
N ILE A 162 11.14 -23.99 1.91
CA ILE A 162 10.77 -25.01 0.93
C ILE A 162 10.57 -26.36 1.63
N GLU A 163 11.48 -26.72 2.54
CA GLU A 163 11.39 -27.93 3.36
C GLU A 163 10.13 -27.94 4.25
N ALA A 164 9.70 -26.77 4.73
CA ALA A 164 8.46 -26.59 5.49
C ALA A 164 7.19 -26.60 4.61
N GLY A 165 7.31 -26.76 3.29
CA GLY A 165 6.17 -26.84 2.35
C GLY A 165 5.70 -25.49 1.79
N PHE A 166 6.50 -24.42 1.90
CA PHE A 166 6.23 -23.12 1.32
C PHE A 166 7.08 -22.90 0.05
N PRO A 167 6.57 -23.24 -1.14
CA PRO A 167 7.36 -23.22 -2.36
C PRO A 167 7.79 -21.80 -2.73
N ALA A 168 8.89 -21.72 -3.50
CA ALA A 168 9.34 -20.46 -4.09
C ALA A 168 8.21 -19.76 -4.84
N ARG A 169 8.17 -18.42 -4.76
CA ARG A 169 7.08 -17.62 -5.31
C ARG A 169 7.60 -16.43 -6.08
N ALA A 170 7.34 -16.39 -7.38
CA ALA A 170 7.65 -15.24 -8.21
C ALA A 170 6.57 -14.15 -8.04
N ILE A 171 6.98 -12.97 -7.59
CA ILE A 171 6.10 -11.80 -7.57
C ILE A 171 5.97 -11.25 -8.99
N GLN A 172 4.74 -11.14 -9.48
CA GLN A 172 4.46 -10.77 -10.88
C GLN A 172 4.35 -9.27 -11.06
N ASP A 173 3.67 -8.59 -10.15
CA ASP A 173 3.35 -7.17 -10.24
C ASP A 173 3.77 -6.43 -8.97
N ARG A 174 4.31 -5.23 -9.13
CA ARG A 174 4.64 -4.34 -8.00
C ARG A 174 4.09 -2.95 -8.26
N TYR A 175 3.33 -2.43 -7.30
CA TYR A 175 2.90 -1.04 -7.25
C TYR A 175 3.71 -0.31 -6.17
N CYS A 176 4.62 0.56 -6.59
CA CYS A 176 5.40 1.36 -5.65
C CYS A 176 4.67 2.69 -5.40
N PHE A 177 4.46 3.04 -4.15
CA PHE A 177 3.79 4.27 -3.73
C PHE A 177 4.41 5.52 -4.34
N TYR A 178 3.57 6.47 -4.73
CA TYR A 178 3.97 7.85 -4.99
C TYR A 178 3.86 8.63 -3.67
N ALA A 179 4.88 8.50 -2.83
CA ALA A 179 4.86 9.00 -1.46
C ALA A 179 5.31 10.48 -1.35
N ARG A 180 6.08 10.97 -2.31
CA ARG A 180 6.59 12.35 -2.34
C ARG A 180 6.38 12.98 -3.71
N GLN A 181 6.20 14.30 -3.73
CA GLN A 181 6.16 15.04 -5.00
C GLN A 181 7.47 14.83 -5.76
N ASP A 182 7.37 14.85 -7.08
CA ASP A 182 8.50 14.65 -8.00
C ASP A 182 9.08 13.22 -8.07
N GLN A 183 8.52 12.26 -7.35
CA GLN A 183 8.84 10.86 -7.60
C GLN A 183 8.34 10.44 -8.99
N PRO A 184 9.09 9.56 -9.70
CA PRO A 184 8.62 9.04 -10.97
C PRO A 184 7.38 8.16 -10.78
N TYR A 185 6.44 8.26 -11.72
CA TYR A 185 5.29 7.36 -11.81
C TYR A 185 4.98 7.03 -13.27
N ASN A 186 4.46 5.85 -13.54
CA ASN A 186 4.05 5.39 -14.85
C ASN A 186 2.63 4.81 -14.87
N ARG A 187 1.96 4.80 -13.71
CA ARG A 187 0.60 4.31 -13.54
C ARG A 187 -0.24 5.33 -12.78
N VAL A 188 -1.41 5.61 -13.30
CA VAL A 188 -2.45 6.41 -12.65
C VAL A 188 -3.69 5.54 -12.50
N VAL A 189 -4.14 5.34 -11.27
CA VAL A 189 -5.26 4.47 -10.95
C VAL A 189 -6.50 5.32 -10.64
N ASP A 190 -7.59 5.08 -11.35
CA ASP A 190 -8.89 5.66 -11.05
C ASP A 190 -9.44 5.06 -9.76
N ILE A 191 -9.50 5.86 -8.71
CA ILE A 191 -10.01 5.44 -7.40
C ILE A 191 -11.39 6.03 -7.08
N GLY A 192 -12.00 6.78 -7.98
CA GLY A 192 -13.33 7.37 -7.79
C GLY A 192 -14.37 6.33 -7.34
N PRO A 193 -14.48 5.15 -7.98
CA PRO A 193 -15.41 4.10 -7.56
C PRO A 193 -15.14 3.53 -6.16
N HIS A 194 -13.92 3.68 -5.62
CA HIS A 194 -13.47 3.10 -4.35
C HIS A 194 -13.21 4.14 -3.26
N ILE A 195 -13.51 5.42 -3.53
CA ILE A 195 -13.17 6.54 -2.64
C ILE A 195 -13.81 6.40 -1.26
N GLU A 196 -15.00 5.82 -1.16
CA GLU A 196 -15.70 5.63 0.12
C GLU A 196 -14.98 4.63 1.04
N LYS A 197 -14.39 3.58 0.48
CA LYS A 197 -13.56 2.62 1.24
C LYS A 197 -12.28 3.28 1.72
N LYS A 198 -11.63 4.09 0.86
CA LYS A 198 -10.44 4.87 1.23
C LYS A 198 -10.75 5.85 2.37
N ILE A 199 -11.85 6.61 2.29
CA ILE A 199 -12.29 7.52 3.36
C ILE A 199 -12.56 6.73 4.64
N ALA A 200 -13.25 5.59 4.56
CA ALA A 200 -13.54 4.76 5.72
C ALA A 200 -12.26 4.26 6.41
N ALA A 201 -11.24 3.90 5.65
CA ALA A 201 -9.94 3.47 6.19
C ALA A 201 -9.18 4.64 6.85
N ILE A 202 -9.13 5.82 6.20
CA ILE A 202 -8.45 7.00 6.76
C ILE A 202 -9.10 7.43 8.08
N VAL A 203 -10.42 7.38 8.20
CA VAL A 203 -11.15 7.73 9.44
C VAL A 203 -10.77 6.82 10.62
N GLU A 204 -10.33 5.60 10.37
CA GLU A 204 -9.83 4.69 11.43
C GLU A 204 -8.39 5.03 11.88
N CYS A 205 -7.64 5.84 11.15
CA CYS A 205 -6.29 6.28 11.51
C CYS A 205 -6.33 7.45 12.52
N ARG A 206 -6.76 7.17 13.74
CA ARG A 206 -7.00 8.17 14.77
C ARG A 206 -5.78 8.48 15.63
N ALA A 207 -4.92 7.49 15.84
CA ALA A 207 -3.65 7.65 16.57
C ALA A 207 -2.64 8.48 15.78
N GLN A 208 -2.71 8.38 14.45
CA GLN A 208 -1.94 9.15 13.47
C GLN A 208 -2.75 9.25 12.17
N GLY A 209 -2.38 10.18 11.27
CA GLY A 209 -3.07 10.33 9.98
C GLY A 209 -4.34 11.20 10.01
N GLY A 210 -4.80 11.67 11.17
CA GLY A 210 -5.85 12.68 11.27
C GLY A 210 -7.28 12.16 11.03
N GLY A 211 -7.52 10.87 11.21
CA GLY A 211 -8.85 10.27 11.04
C GLY A 211 -9.95 10.84 11.95
N ASN A 212 -9.57 11.55 13.03
CA ASN A 212 -10.47 12.20 13.99
C ASN A 212 -10.50 13.75 13.89
N PHE A 213 -9.87 14.34 12.90
CA PHE A 213 -9.78 15.81 12.79
C PHE A 213 -11.15 16.48 12.64
N GLY A 214 -12.12 15.82 12.02
CA GLY A 214 -13.47 16.34 11.87
C GLY A 214 -14.21 16.46 13.21
N SER A 215 -14.18 15.40 14.02
CA SER A 215 -14.79 15.40 15.36
C SER A 215 -14.10 16.35 16.32
N GLU A 216 -12.76 16.46 16.26
CA GLU A 216 -12.00 17.44 17.03
C GLU A 216 -12.35 18.88 16.63
N LEU A 217 -12.45 19.16 15.33
CA LEU A 217 -12.86 20.49 14.84
C LEU A 217 -14.29 20.79 15.31
N ARG A 218 -15.21 19.83 15.22
CA ARG A 218 -16.61 19.98 15.67
C ARG A 218 -16.66 20.32 17.17
N ALA A 219 -15.93 19.56 17.99
CA ALA A 219 -15.85 19.80 19.43
C ALA A 219 -15.24 21.18 19.78
N ARG A 220 -14.19 21.60 19.05
CA ARG A 220 -13.56 22.91 19.21
C ARG A 220 -14.53 24.06 18.89
N LEU A 221 -15.28 23.94 17.79
CA LEU A 221 -16.26 24.95 17.39
C LEU A 221 -17.42 25.04 18.39
N ALA A 222 -17.91 23.92 18.90
CA ALA A 222 -18.97 23.88 19.90
C ALA A 222 -18.61 24.63 21.17
N LYS A 223 -17.35 24.52 21.65
CA LYS A 223 -16.84 25.32 22.78
C LYS A 223 -16.83 26.82 22.53
N GLN A 224 -16.87 27.24 21.26
CA GLN A 224 -16.94 28.64 20.83
C GLN A 224 -18.38 29.10 20.51
N GLY A 225 -19.39 28.27 20.78
CA GLY A 225 -20.77 28.54 20.38
C GLY A 225 -21.01 28.53 18.87
N LYS A 226 -20.13 27.86 18.09
CA LYS A 226 -20.17 27.80 16.63
C LYS A 226 -20.39 26.37 16.13
N ARG A 227 -20.90 26.26 14.92
CA ARG A 227 -20.95 24.99 14.18
C ARG A 227 -20.55 25.21 12.72
N LEU A 228 -20.00 24.18 12.11
CA LEU A 228 -19.77 24.10 10.66
C LEU A 228 -20.75 23.05 10.09
N PRO A 229 -21.76 23.44 9.27
CA PRO A 229 -22.78 22.53 8.76
C PRO A 229 -22.23 21.30 8.05
N LEU A 230 -21.11 21.45 7.34
CA LEU A 230 -20.39 20.37 6.65
C LEU A 230 -20.09 19.18 7.58
N LEU A 231 -19.79 19.41 8.85
CA LEU A 231 -19.38 18.35 9.80
C LEU A 231 -20.55 17.54 10.36
N GLY A 232 -21.78 17.87 9.98
CA GLY A 232 -22.96 17.12 10.46
C GLY A 232 -23.19 17.23 11.97
N ASN A 233 -23.86 16.22 12.54
CA ASN A 233 -24.30 16.25 13.93
C ASN A 233 -23.61 15.20 14.83
N ASP A 234 -22.82 14.29 14.29
CA ASP A 234 -22.10 13.26 15.00
C ASP A 234 -20.63 13.19 14.58
N ASP A 235 -19.81 12.52 15.40
CA ASP A 235 -18.35 12.46 15.20
C ASP A 235 -17.96 11.70 13.93
N ARG A 236 -18.64 10.60 13.63
CA ARG A 236 -18.32 9.79 12.44
C ARG A 236 -18.61 10.53 11.15
N SER A 237 -19.75 11.22 11.09
CA SER A 237 -20.08 12.08 9.94
C SER A 237 -19.10 13.23 9.80
N ALA A 238 -18.68 13.85 10.92
CA ALA A 238 -17.70 14.92 10.93
C ALA A 238 -16.34 14.46 10.41
N ASP A 239 -15.86 13.32 10.88
CA ASP A 239 -14.57 12.74 10.47
C ASP A 239 -14.57 12.40 8.97
N ARG A 240 -15.62 11.75 8.47
CA ARG A 240 -15.77 11.43 7.03
C ARG A 240 -15.84 12.69 6.15
N ALA A 241 -16.62 13.69 6.56
CA ALA A 241 -16.73 14.94 5.84
C ALA A 241 -15.40 15.69 5.81
N TYR A 242 -14.67 15.71 6.93
CA TYR A 242 -13.36 16.33 7.01
C TYR A 242 -12.34 15.66 6.07
N VAL A 243 -12.25 14.33 6.11
CA VAL A 243 -11.37 13.58 5.22
C VAL A 243 -11.69 13.89 3.77
N ARG A 244 -12.96 13.79 3.37
CA ARG A 244 -13.39 14.04 1.98
C ARG A 244 -13.03 15.43 1.49
N GLU A 245 -13.26 16.45 2.31
CA GLU A 245 -13.15 17.84 1.89
C GLU A 245 -11.71 18.35 1.97
N PHE A 246 -10.94 17.95 2.99
CA PHE A 246 -9.67 18.59 3.31
C PHE A 246 -8.44 17.69 3.18
N LEU A 247 -8.60 16.35 3.16
CA LEU A 247 -7.45 15.44 3.10
C LEU A 247 -7.30 14.73 1.74
N LEU A 248 -8.22 14.94 0.80
CA LEU A 248 -8.19 14.27 -0.49
C LEU A 248 -7.79 15.17 -1.67
N ASP A 249 -7.36 16.39 -1.44
CA ASP A 249 -7.04 17.35 -2.51
C ASP A 249 -5.95 16.86 -3.45
N ASN A 250 -4.90 16.24 -2.93
CA ASN A 250 -3.84 15.67 -3.75
C ASN A 250 -4.36 14.65 -4.76
N TYR A 251 -5.34 13.82 -4.35
CA TYR A 251 -5.90 12.77 -5.22
C TYR A 251 -6.81 13.36 -6.31
N ARG A 252 -7.47 14.49 -6.05
CA ARG A 252 -8.19 15.27 -7.08
C ARG A 252 -7.19 15.85 -8.08
N GLU A 253 -6.11 16.48 -7.59
CA GLU A 253 -5.07 17.04 -8.46
C GLU A 253 -4.36 15.96 -9.29
N TYR A 254 -4.16 14.75 -8.74
CA TYR A 254 -3.58 13.62 -9.50
C TYR A 254 -4.51 13.14 -10.61
N GLY A 255 -5.82 13.19 -10.40
CA GLY A 255 -6.83 12.76 -11.38
C GLY A 255 -7.08 13.78 -12.49
N LYS A 256 -6.96 15.07 -12.18
CA LYS A 256 -7.34 16.19 -13.07
C LYS A 256 -6.76 16.12 -14.49
N PRO A 257 -5.46 15.86 -14.71
CA PRO A 257 -4.89 15.75 -16.06
C PRO A 257 -5.47 14.61 -16.89
N TYR A 258 -6.11 13.62 -16.24
CA TYR A 258 -6.63 12.39 -16.85
C TYR A 258 -8.16 12.35 -16.85
N GLN A 259 -8.83 13.46 -16.50
CA GLN A 259 -10.31 13.57 -16.40
C GLN A 259 -10.91 12.55 -15.42
N LEU A 260 -10.19 12.27 -14.31
CA LEU A 260 -10.63 11.43 -13.21
C LEU A 260 -10.96 12.32 -12.00
N GLU A 261 -12.02 11.98 -11.26
CA GLU A 261 -12.38 12.71 -10.05
C GLU A 261 -11.34 12.55 -8.95
N PHE A 262 -10.89 11.30 -8.75
CA PHE A 262 -9.82 10.95 -7.81
C PHE A 262 -8.88 9.93 -8.44
N ALA A 263 -7.58 10.12 -8.24
CA ALA A 263 -6.58 9.15 -8.69
C ALA A 263 -5.47 8.97 -7.67
N GLU A 264 -4.87 7.78 -7.69
CA GLU A 264 -3.60 7.47 -7.04
C GLU A 264 -2.53 7.27 -8.10
N ARG A 265 -1.28 7.59 -7.77
CA ARG A 265 -0.12 7.44 -8.65
C ARG A 265 0.80 6.36 -8.14
N PHE A 266 1.39 5.58 -9.06
CA PHE A 266 2.32 4.51 -8.73
C PHE A 266 3.45 4.44 -9.74
N TYR A 267 4.61 4.00 -9.27
CA TYR A 267 5.61 3.43 -10.15
C TYR A 267 5.35 1.93 -10.23
N TYR A 268 4.81 1.50 -11.36
CA TYR A 268 4.40 0.10 -11.57
C TYR A 268 5.50 -0.66 -12.30
N LEU A 269 5.78 -1.85 -11.83
CA LEU A 269 6.75 -2.79 -12.38
C LEU A 269 6.03 -4.09 -12.71
N ASP A 270 5.99 -4.44 -14.00
CA ASP A 270 5.46 -5.70 -14.52
C ASP A 270 6.62 -6.63 -14.88
N ARG A 271 6.65 -7.78 -14.25
CA ARG A 271 7.62 -8.82 -14.56
C ARG A 271 7.22 -9.70 -15.74
N ARG A 272 5.91 -9.75 -16.06
CA ARG A 272 5.36 -10.60 -17.12
C ARG A 272 5.66 -10.12 -18.53
N SER A 273 6.21 -8.94 -18.71
CA SER A 273 6.76 -8.55 -20.01
C SER A 273 8.05 -9.35 -20.24
N PRO A 274 8.00 -10.53 -20.85
CA PRO A 274 9.22 -11.14 -21.31
C PRO A 274 9.77 -10.15 -22.33
N ARG A 275 10.87 -9.51 -22.01
CA ARG A 275 11.72 -9.03 -23.10
C ARG A 275 12.01 -10.29 -23.89
N ARG A 276 11.31 -10.50 -25.04
CA ARG A 276 11.69 -11.54 -25.99
C ARG A 276 13.20 -11.42 -26.09
N SER A 277 13.88 -12.47 -25.64
CA SER A 277 15.33 -12.39 -25.67
C SER A 277 15.71 -12.31 -27.16
N ARG A 278 16.77 -11.58 -27.47
CA ARG A 278 17.29 -11.56 -28.83
C ARG A 278 17.54 -12.97 -29.37
N VAL A 279 17.75 -13.92 -28.47
CA VAL A 279 17.89 -15.34 -28.79
C VAL A 279 16.55 -15.93 -29.24
N ASP A 280 15.47 -15.70 -28.53
CA ASP A 280 14.13 -16.22 -28.92
C ASP A 280 13.70 -15.69 -30.28
N GLU A 281 13.90 -14.39 -30.52
CA GLU A 281 13.63 -13.79 -31.82
C GLU A 281 14.49 -14.38 -32.94
N TYR A 282 15.75 -14.69 -32.64
CA TYR A 282 16.68 -15.28 -33.61
C TYR A 282 16.30 -16.75 -33.89
N VAL A 283 15.98 -17.51 -32.85
CA VAL A 283 15.55 -18.90 -32.95
C VAL A 283 14.26 -19.01 -33.77
N GLU A 284 13.26 -18.16 -33.48
CA GLU A 284 11.99 -18.15 -34.22
C GLU A 284 12.20 -17.90 -35.73
N LYS A 285 13.18 -17.04 -36.08
CA LYS A 285 13.46 -16.69 -37.50
C LYS A 285 14.34 -17.67 -38.22
N ASN A 286 15.17 -18.43 -37.52
CA ASN A 286 16.28 -19.16 -38.16
C ASN A 286 16.29 -20.67 -37.82
N ALA A 287 15.52 -21.13 -36.86
CA ALA A 287 15.45 -22.57 -36.57
C ALA A 287 14.80 -23.33 -37.73
N VAL A 288 15.43 -24.44 -38.15
CA VAL A 288 14.92 -25.35 -39.15
C VAL A 288 14.64 -26.72 -38.49
N ALA A 289 13.71 -27.48 -39.07
CA ALA A 289 13.48 -28.88 -38.64
C ALA A 289 14.73 -29.73 -38.86
N LEU A 290 14.97 -30.70 -37.94
CA LEU A 290 16.03 -31.69 -38.02
C LEU A 290 15.78 -32.72 -39.10
#